data_3d7c856e78c7ac756b51cd246a337561
#
_entry.id   3d7c856e78c7ac756b51cd246a337561
#
_cell.length_a   1.000
_cell.length_b   1.000
_cell.length_c   1.000
_cell.angle_alpha   90.00
_cell.angle_beta   90.00
_cell.angle_gamma   90.00
#
_symmetry.space_group_name_H-M   'P 1'
#
loop_
_entity.id
_entity.type
_entity.pdbx_description
1 polymer ?
#
loop_
_entity_poly.entity_id
_entity_poly.type
_entity_poly.pdbx_seq_one_letter_code
_entity_poly.pdbx_strand_id
1 'polypeptide(L)' 'MYGIKIWSSEKDNDWYLLKDMNDGVIYVWDKKEEVEQAQKNLNCKRSAITKIMSSVIIDRALNKRKEEENLKYFLK' A
#
# COMPACT_ATOMS: atom_id res chain seq x y z
N MET A 1 11.00 -1.93 0.23
CA MET A 1 9.58 -2.26 0.02
C MET A 1 8.97 -1.39 -1.07
N TYR A 2 7.84 -1.79 -1.59
CA TYR A 2 7.17 -1.12 -2.71
C TYR A 2 5.80 -0.65 -2.30
N GLY A 3 5.37 0.46 -2.87
CA GLY A 3 4.02 0.98 -2.73
C GLY A 3 3.49 1.41 -4.10
N ILE A 4 2.27 1.92 -4.13
CA ILE A 4 1.63 2.36 -5.36
C ILE A 4 1.24 3.83 -5.22
N LYS A 5 1.74 4.66 -6.14
CA LYS A 5 1.30 6.05 -6.30
C LYS A 5 0.03 6.09 -7.13
N ILE A 6 -0.92 6.89 -6.70
CA ILE A 6 -2.16 7.12 -7.43
C ILE A 6 -2.32 8.62 -7.63
N TRP A 7 -2.63 9.04 -8.85
CA TRP A 7 -2.89 10.44 -9.16
C TRP A 7 -4.40 10.71 -9.09
N SER A 8 -4.76 11.70 -8.29
CA SER A 8 -6.16 12.13 -8.13
C SER A 8 -6.64 13.07 -9.25
N SER A 9 -5.70 13.64 -10.00
CA SER A 9 -5.99 14.51 -11.13
C SER A 9 -4.95 14.33 -12.23
N GLU A 10 -5.05 15.08 -13.33
CA GLU A 10 -4.06 15.06 -14.42
C GLU A 10 -2.77 15.80 -14.07
N LYS A 11 -2.74 16.54 -12.96
CA LYS A 11 -1.54 17.25 -12.50
C LYS A 11 -0.51 16.27 -11.96
N ASP A 12 0.76 16.47 -12.30
CA ASP A 12 1.83 15.56 -11.94
C ASP A 12 2.15 15.54 -10.44
N ASN A 13 1.81 16.59 -9.70
CA ASN A 13 2.06 16.68 -8.27
C ASN A 13 0.87 16.27 -7.39
N ASP A 14 -0.28 15.92 -7.98
CA ASP A 14 -1.49 15.52 -7.24
C ASP A 14 -1.54 14.00 -7.06
N TRP A 15 -0.53 13.43 -6.43
CA TRP A 15 -0.48 12.00 -6.17
C TRP A 15 -0.50 11.70 -4.67
N TYR A 16 -0.94 10.49 -4.35
CA TYR A 16 -0.89 9.95 -3.00
C TYR A 16 -0.53 8.46 -3.05
N LEU A 17 -0.02 7.93 -1.94
CA LEU A 17 0.25 6.50 -1.83
C LEU A 17 -1.03 5.76 -1.49
N LEU A 18 -1.23 4.60 -2.13
CA LEU A 18 -2.38 3.76 -1.86
C LEU A 18 -2.40 3.34 -0.40
N LYS A 19 -3.50 3.62 0.27
CA LYS A 19 -3.68 3.36 1.70
C LYS A 19 -5.06 2.81 2.00
N ASP A 20 -5.19 2.16 3.15
CA ASP A 20 -6.49 1.78 3.67
C ASP A 20 -7.23 3.03 4.14
N MET A 21 -8.42 3.26 3.61
CA MET A 21 -9.21 4.45 3.90
C MET A 21 -9.78 4.45 5.33
N ASN A 22 -9.82 3.29 5.98
CA ASN A 22 -10.35 3.17 7.34
C ASN A 22 -9.35 3.65 8.40
N ASP A 23 -8.06 3.34 8.25
CA ASP A 23 -7.03 3.67 9.24
C ASP A 23 -5.89 4.53 8.70
N GLY A 24 -5.87 4.80 7.39
CA GLY A 24 -4.84 5.61 6.75
C GLY A 24 -3.48 4.93 6.63
N VAL A 25 -3.39 3.63 6.90
CA VAL A 25 -2.13 2.89 6.80
C VAL A 25 -1.83 2.58 5.33
N ILE A 26 -0.61 2.92 4.90
CA ILE A 26 -0.18 2.74 3.51
C ILE A 26 0.10 1.27 3.24
N TYR A 27 -0.40 0.77 2.10
CA TYR A 27 -0.11 -0.60 1.65
C TYR A 27 1.31 -0.69 1.12
N VAL A 28 2.05 -1.71 1.58
CA VAL A 28 3.42 -2.00 1.11
C VAL A 28 3.55 -3.46 0.74
N TRP A 29 4.44 -3.75 -0.21
CA TRP A 29 4.72 -5.11 -0.68
C TRP A 29 6.22 -5.35 -0.64
N ASP A 30 6.62 -6.56 -0.26
CA ASP A 30 8.04 -6.95 -0.19
C ASP A 30 8.63 -7.22 -1.57
N LYS A 31 7.83 -7.80 -2.46
CA LYS A 31 8.26 -8.25 -3.78
C LYS A 31 7.66 -7.40 -4.88
N LYS A 32 8.48 -7.13 -5.90
CA LYS A 32 8.05 -6.36 -7.05
C LYS A 32 6.91 -7.03 -7.81
N GLU A 33 6.94 -8.35 -7.93
CA GLU A 33 5.88 -9.11 -8.62
C GLU A 33 4.52 -8.96 -7.91
N GLU A 34 4.54 -8.93 -6.59
CA GLU A 34 3.32 -8.76 -5.79
C GLU A 34 2.70 -7.39 -6.01
N VAL A 35 3.52 -6.33 -6.00
CA VAL A 35 3.01 -4.97 -6.21
C VAL A 35 2.56 -4.75 -7.65
N GLU A 36 3.21 -5.38 -8.62
CA GLU A 36 2.77 -5.35 -10.03
C GLU A 36 1.40 -6.00 -10.19
N GLN A 37 1.18 -7.14 -9.53
CA GLN A 37 -0.11 -7.82 -9.55
C GLN A 37 -1.20 -6.97 -8.89
N ALA A 38 -0.88 -6.34 -7.76
CA ALA A 38 -1.81 -5.43 -7.08
C ALA A 38 -2.16 -4.23 -7.97
N GLN A 39 -1.18 -3.67 -8.67
CA GLN A 39 -1.40 -2.56 -9.60
C GLN A 39 -2.35 -2.96 -10.75
N LYS A 40 -2.19 -4.16 -11.31
CA LYS A 40 -3.08 -4.67 -12.35
C LYS A 40 -4.52 -4.82 -11.88
N ASN A 41 -4.71 -5.15 -10.62
CA ASN A 41 -6.04 -5.32 -10.02
C ASN A 41 -6.69 -3.99 -9.63
N LEU A 42 -5.92 -2.90 -9.61
CA LEU A 42 -6.45 -1.56 -9.35
C LEU A 42 -7.18 -1.02 -10.56
N ASN A 43 -8.38 -0.52 -10.34
CA ASN A 43 -9.17 0.11 -11.39
C ASN A 43 -8.92 1.62 -11.42
N CYS A 44 -7.64 2.00 -11.54
CA CYS A 44 -7.19 3.40 -11.55
C CYS A 44 -6.69 3.81 -12.92
N LYS A 45 -7.04 5.03 -13.32
CA LYS A 45 -6.62 5.59 -14.62
C LYS A 45 -5.13 5.87 -14.69
N ARG A 46 -4.53 6.27 -13.56
CA ARG A 46 -3.10 6.60 -13.50
C ARG A 46 -2.51 6.17 -12.17
N SER A 47 -1.59 5.22 -12.23
CA SER A 47 -0.87 4.71 -11.07
C SER A 47 0.56 4.32 -11.45
N ALA A 48 1.46 4.30 -10.48
CA ALA A 48 2.85 3.86 -10.68
C ALA A 48 3.39 3.19 -9.42
N ILE A 49 4.25 2.20 -9.63
CA ILE A 49 4.96 1.53 -8.54
C ILE A 49 6.11 2.42 -8.07
N THR A 50 6.28 2.56 -6.78
CA THR A 50 7.36 3.34 -6.19
C THR A 50 8.01 2.59 -5.03
N LYS A 51 9.27 2.87 -4.74
CA LYS A 51 9.94 2.34 -3.55
C LYS A 51 9.55 3.14 -2.32
N ILE A 52 9.25 2.44 -1.24
CA ILE A 52 8.97 3.05 0.07
C ILE A 52 10.24 2.97 0.90
N MET A 53 10.83 4.11 1.20
CA MET A 53 12.07 4.23 1.97
C MET A 53 11.83 4.66 3.41
N SER A 54 10.65 5.18 3.73
CA SER A 54 10.32 5.66 5.07
C SER A 54 10.14 4.49 6.03
N SER A 55 11.00 4.40 7.06
CA SER A 55 10.88 3.38 8.09
C SER A 55 9.58 3.49 8.87
N VAL A 56 9.07 4.70 9.08
CA VAL A 56 7.80 4.93 9.78
C VAL A 56 6.63 4.30 9.01
N ILE A 57 6.57 4.52 7.70
CA ILE A 57 5.53 3.95 6.83
C ILE A 57 5.61 2.43 6.83
N ILE A 58 6.81 1.87 6.68
CA ILE A 58 7.05 0.43 6.65
C ILE A 58 6.64 -0.20 7.98
N ASP A 59 7.07 0.37 9.09
CA ASP A 59 6.78 -0.15 10.43
C ASP A 59 5.28 -0.18 10.72
N ARG A 60 4.56 0.87 10.36
CA ARG A 60 3.10 0.92 10.53
C ARG A 60 2.39 -0.15 9.71
N ALA A 61 2.81 -0.35 8.47
CA ALA A 61 2.23 -1.37 7.60
C ALA A 61 2.50 -2.79 8.12
N LEU A 62 3.73 -3.07 8.58
CA LEU A 62 4.09 -4.36 9.13
C LEU A 62 3.36 -4.64 10.45
N ASN A 63 3.22 -3.64 11.31
CA ASN A 63 2.46 -3.79 12.56
C ASN A 63 0.99 -4.09 12.29
N LYS A 64 0.38 -3.45 11.29
CA LYS A 64 -0.99 -3.75 10.89
C LYS A 64 -1.15 -5.19 10.44
N ARG A 65 -0.21 -5.73 9.64
CA ARG A 65 -0.23 -7.12 9.19
C ARG A 65 -0.16 -8.09 10.37
N LYS A 66 0.69 -7.82 11.36
CA LYS A 66 0.80 -8.64 12.57
C LYS A 66 -0.50 -8.64 13.37
N GLU A 67 -1.14 -7.49 13.51
CA GLU A 67 -2.43 -7.37 14.20
C GLU A 67 -3.52 -8.17 13.49
N GLU A 68 -3.60 -8.10 12.16
CA GLU A 68 -4.55 -8.87 11.36
C GLU A 68 -4.31 -10.38 11.49
N GLU A 69 -3.06 -10.83 11.46
CA GLU A 69 -2.71 -12.22 11.67
C GLU A 69 -3.10 -12.71 13.07
N ASN A 70 -2.83 -11.91 14.10
CA ASN A 70 -3.21 -12.24 15.47
C ASN A 70 -4.73 -12.35 15.63
N LEU A 71 -5.49 -11.44 15.02
CA LEU A 71 -6.95 -11.50 15.02
C LEU A 71 -7.48 -12.77 14.36
N LYS A 72 -6.87 -13.22 13.28
CA LYS A 72 -7.23 -14.49 12.64
C LYS A 72 -7.02 -15.69 13.57
N TYR A 73 -6.01 -15.66 14.41
CA TYR A 73 -5.77 -16.69 15.41
C TYR A 73 -6.83 -16.73 16.50
N PHE A 74 -7.29 -15.58 16.93
CA PHE A 74 -8.31 -15.48 17.99
C PHE A 74 -9.74 -15.76 17.51
N LEU A 75 -10.01 -15.62 16.23
CA LEU A 75 -11.35 -15.80 15.66
C LEU A 75 -11.63 -17.23 15.18
N LYS A 76 -10.68 -18.11 15.37
CA LYS A 76 -10.88 -19.54 15.11
C LYS A 76 -11.56 -20.18 16.34
#